data_d3042501d01f6e7d372be49ddb1a6e06
#
_entry.id   d3042501d01f6e7d372be49ddb1a6e06
#
_cell.length_a   1.000
_cell.length_b   1.000
_cell.length_c   1.000
_cell.angle_alpha   90.00
_cell.angle_beta   90.00
_cell.angle_gamma   90.00
#
_symmetry.space_group_name_H-M   'P 1'
#
loop_
_entity.id
_entity.type
_entity.pdbx_description
1 polymer ?
#
loop_
_entity_poly.entity_id
_entity_poly.type
_entity_poly.pdbx_seq_one_letter_code
_entity_poly.pdbx_strand_id
1 'polypeptide(L)'
;MRGAVTPSCFVPVAESGIRVRLQPVTSVSHAFPKSKRLLRHADFQRVYEGGRRQFTGNMTVFFLRRTISAAQAAAGDSLRVGFTVGKALGGAVERNRLKRRMREAVRTSWPAIEAPVDVVIHPRKSVLQMPFADLVSEVARGLQLALQRARVAQPEPRSTRAEQE
;
A
#
# COMPACT_ATOMS: atom_id res chain seq x y z
N MET A 1 -16.07 -35.21 31.97
CA MET A 1 -14.63 -35.46 32.14
C MET A 1 -13.95 -35.42 30.80
N ARG A 2 -12.75 -34.79 30.76
CA ARG A 2 -11.83 -34.53 29.61
C ARG A 2 -12.28 -33.39 28.72
N GLY A 3 -11.82 -32.20 28.75
CA GLY A 3 -10.47 -31.62 28.97
C GLY A 3 -9.71 -31.60 27.66
N ALA A 4 -10.03 -30.66 26.73
CA ALA A 4 -9.23 -30.42 25.54
C ALA A 4 -8.57 -29.03 25.69
N VAL A 5 -7.28 -29.06 25.96
CA VAL A 5 -6.38 -27.94 26.10
C VAL A 5 -5.98 -27.50 24.69
N THR A 6 -6.29 -26.25 24.31
CA THR A 6 -5.76 -25.62 23.12
C THR A 6 -4.32 -25.15 23.37
N PRO A 7 -3.33 -25.47 22.53
CA PRO A 7 -1.99 -24.91 22.68
C PRO A 7 -1.97 -23.45 22.18
N SER A 8 -1.71 -22.56 23.11
CA SER A 8 -1.32 -21.17 22.85
C SER A 8 0.09 -21.16 22.26
N CYS A 9 0.22 -20.90 20.96
CA CYS A 9 1.51 -20.60 20.37
C CYS A 9 1.91 -19.17 20.70
N PHE A 10 2.60 -19.01 21.82
CA PHE A 10 3.27 -17.79 22.19
C PHE A 10 4.67 -17.79 21.60
N VAL A 11 4.94 -16.92 20.64
CA VAL A 11 6.28 -16.67 20.11
C VAL A 11 6.80 -15.39 20.76
N PRO A 12 7.91 -15.43 21.50
CA PRO A 12 8.48 -14.23 22.08
C PRO A 12 9.21 -13.43 20.98
N VAL A 13 8.78 -12.21 20.76
CA VAL A 13 9.48 -11.24 19.89
C VAL A 13 10.30 -10.32 20.77
N ALA A 14 11.62 -10.36 20.55
CA ALA A 14 12.57 -9.43 21.14
C ALA A 14 12.39 -8.00 20.62
N GLU A 15 12.41 -7.09 21.52
CA GLU A 15 12.57 -5.65 21.51
C GLU A 15 12.85 -4.94 20.18
N SER A 16 11.84 -4.30 19.64
CA SER A 16 11.84 -2.95 19.05
C SER A 16 10.39 -2.56 18.76
N GLY A 17 9.85 -1.66 19.54
CA GLY A 17 8.46 -1.32 19.79
C GLY A 17 7.59 -0.86 18.62
N ILE A 18 7.27 -1.73 17.68
CA ILE A 18 6.16 -1.52 16.76
C ILE A 18 5.25 -2.74 16.84
N ARG A 19 4.21 -2.62 17.66
CA ARG A 19 3.13 -3.62 17.70
C ARG A 19 2.34 -3.55 16.39
N VAL A 20 2.66 -4.41 15.45
CA VAL A 20 1.79 -4.70 14.31
C VAL A 20 0.66 -5.58 14.84
N ARG A 21 -0.48 -4.96 15.10
CA ARG A 21 -1.70 -5.69 15.46
C ARG A 21 -2.25 -6.30 14.18
N LEU A 22 -1.93 -7.55 13.92
CA LEU A 22 -2.61 -8.36 12.92
C LEU A 22 -4.04 -8.59 13.40
N GLN A 23 -4.98 -7.79 12.91
CA GLN A 23 -6.39 -8.05 13.14
C GLN A 23 -6.81 -9.20 12.23
N PRO A 24 -7.50 -10.24 12.76
CA PRO A 24 -8.05 -11.29 11.92
C PRO A 24 -9.10 -10.71 10.98
N VAL A 25 -8.88 -10.90 9.69
CA VAL A 25 -9.80 -10.44 8.64
C VAL A 25 -11.03 -11.34 8.64
N THR A 26 -12.01 -11.02 9.47
CA THR A 26 -13.32 -11.64 9.43
C THR A 26 -14.18 -10.87 8.42
N SER A 27 -14.10 -11.23 7.18
CA SER A 27 -15.22 -11.26 6.21
C SER A 27 -14.71 -11.69 4.85
N VAL A 28 -15.34 -12.70 4.32
CA VAL A 28 -15.07 -13.43 3.09
C VAL A 28 -15.44 -12.57 1.86
N SER A 29 -14.62 -11.60 1.54
CA SER A 29 -14.59 -11.02 0.21
C SER A 29 -13.24 -11.33 -0.40
N HIS A 30 -13.17 -12.37 -1.23
CA HIS A 30 -11.94 -12.83 -1.90
C HIS A 30 -11.35 -11.83 -2.91
N ALA A 31 -11.91 -10.63 -3.03
CA ALA A 31 -11.46 -9.63 -3.98
C ALA A 31 -11.00 -8.35 -3.29
N PHE A 32 -9.84 -7.86 -3.69
CA PHE A 32 -9.38 -6.51 -3.31
C PHE A 32 -10.44 -5.47 -3.71
N PRO A 33 -11.00 -4.69 -2.78
CA PRO A 33 -12.15 -3.81 -3.02
C PRO A 33 -11.90 -2.77 -4.12
N LYS A 34 -12.91 -2.50 -4.95
CA LYS A 34 -12.80 -1.48 -6.00
C LYS A 34 -12.56 -0.08 -5.45
N SER A 35 -13.14 0.25 -4.31
CA SER A 35 -12.95 1.54 -3.61
C SER A 35 -11.51 1.82 -3.22
N LYS A 36 -10.74 0.79 -2.96
CA LYS A 36 -9.32 0.87 -2.58
C LYS A 36 -8.35 0.76 -3.76
N ARG A 37 -8.86 0.83 -4.99
CA ARG A 37 -8.06 0.76 -6.23
C ARG A 37 -7.98 2.11 -6.92
N LEU A 38 -6.81 2.47 -7.39
CA LEU A 38 -6.66 3.50 -8.41
C LEU A 38 -7.10 2.93 -9.76
N LEU A 39 -8.16 3.49 -10.33
CA LEU A 39 -8.75 3.00 -11.58
C LEU A 39 -8.65 4.02 -12.72
N ARG A 40 -8.71 5.32 -12.41
CA ARG A 40 -8.75 6.38 -13.40
C ARG A 40 -7.33 6.79 -13.80
N HIS A 41 -7.11 6.97 -15.10
CA HIS A 41 -5.82 7.43 -15.63
C HIS A 41 -5.35 8.75 -14.99
N ALA A 42 -6.27 9.68 -14.79
CA ALA A 42 -5.99 10.97 -14.16
C ALA A 42 -5.45 10.84 -12.71
N ASP A 43 -5.88 9.79 -11.96
CA ASP A 43 -5.35 9.54 -10.62
C ASP A 43 -3.89 9.08 -10.68
N PHE A 44 -3.55 8.25 -11.66
CA PHE A 44 -2.16 7.83 -11.89
C PHE A 44 -1.27 9.01 -12.28
N GLN A 45 -1.72 9.86 -13.19
CA GLN A 45 -0.97 11.06 -13.60
C GLN A 45 -0.71 11.97 -12.40
N ARG A 46 -1.72 12.26 -11.58
CA ARG A 46 -1.54 13.06 -10.35
C ARG A 46 -0.45 12.49 -9.44
N VAL A 47 -0.43 11.16 -9.25
CA VAL A 47 0.58 10.52 -8.42
C VAL A 47 1.98 10.63 -9.04
N TYR A 48 2.11 10.57 -10.36
CA TYR A 48 3.41 10.72 -11.03
C TYR A 48 3.93 12.15 -11.02
N GLU A 49 3.05 13.14 -11.21
CA GLU A 49 3.41 14.55 -11.31
C GLU A 49 3.65 15.18 -9.93
N GLY A 50 2.74 14.95 -8.98
CA GLY A 50 2.78 15.57 -7.66
C GLY A 50 3.30 14.67 -6.55
N GLY A 51 3.48 13.38 -6.83
CA GLY A 51 3.88 12.41 -5.83
C GLY A 51 5.38 12.30 -5.62
N ARG A 52 5.75 11.67 -4.52
CA ARG A 52 7.13 11.30 -4.23
C ARG A 52 7.40 9.88 -4.69
N ARG A 53 8.64 9.61 -5.06
CA ARG A 53 9.11 8.30 -5.51
C ARG A 53 10.01 7.66 -4.45
N GLN A 54 9.80 6.38 -4.25
CA GLN A 54 10.62 5.56 -3.38
C GLN A 54 10.96 4.24 -4.06
N PHE A 55 12.17 3.77 -3.82
CA PHE A 55 12.64 2.49 -4.30
C PHE A 55 12.65 1.49 -3.13
N THR A 56 12.15 0.29 -3.41
CA THR A 56 12.45 -0.91 -2.64
C THR A 56 13.27 -1.85 -3.54
N GLY A 57 13.76 -2.97 -3.02
CA GLY A 57 14.64 -3.86 -3.79
C GLY A 57 14.07 -4.24 -5.16
N ASN A 58 12.80 -4.63 -5.18
CA ASN A 58 12.15 -5.24 -6.34
C ASN A 58 11.02 -4.42 -6.96
N MET A 59 10.72 -3.23 -6.43
CA MET A 59 9.68 -2.37 -6.98
C MET A 59 9.97 -0.89 -6.75
N THR A 60 9.34 -0.05 -7.55
CA THR A 60 9.31 1.40 -7.35
C THR A 60 7.91 1.78 -6.89
N VAL A 61 7.82 2.54 -5.83
CA VAL A 61 6.57 2.98 -5.22
C VAL A 61 6.47 4.50 -5.36
N PHE A 62 5.42 4.96 -6.02
CA PHE A 62 5.05 6.37 -6.07
C PHE A 62 3.90 6.59 -5.10
N PHE A 63 3.93 7.68 -4.37
CA PHE A 63 2.87 7.98 -3.42
C PHE A 63 2.59 9.48 -3.35
N LEU A 64 1.30 9.82 -3.22
CA LEU A 64 0.80 11.18 -3.10
C LEU A 64 -0.22 11.24 -1.96
N ARG A 65 -0.02 12.15 -1.01
CA ARG A 65 -1.04 12.45 -0.02
C ARG A 65 -2.17 13.26 -0.67
N ARG A 66 -3.41 12.81 -0.48
CA ARG A 66 -4.59 13.52 -0.93
C ARG A 66 -5.09 14.48 0.16
N THR A 67 -5.54 15.65 -0.26
CA THR A 67 -6.38 16.49 0.58
C THR A 67 -7.82 15.98 0.43
N ILE A 68 -8.39 15.48 1.50
CA ILE A 68 -9.78 14.99 1.54
C ILE A 68 -10.59 15.81 2.54
N SER A 69 -11.88 15.96 2.27
CA SER A 69 -12.81 16.58 3.22
C SER A 69 -13.05 15.66 4.43
N ALA A 70 -13.52 16.23 5.54
CA ALA A 70 -13.87 15.44 6.72
C ALA A 70 -14.93 14.37 6.41
N ALA A 71 -15.87 14.65 5.53
CA ALA A 71 -16.88 13.69 5.07
C ALA A 71 -16.29 12.51 4.30
N GLN A 72 -15.29 12.76 3.45
CA GLN A 72 -14.58 11.71 2.71
C GLN A 72 -13.70 10.86 3.64
N ALA A 73 -13.10 11.48 4.66
CA ALA A 73 -12.37 10.76 5.69
C ALA A 73 -13.28 9.84 6.50
N ALA A 74 -14.45 10.33 6.89
CA ALA A 74 -15.47 9.55 7.60
C ALA A 74 -16.04 8.40 6.75
N ALA A 75 -16.09 8.56 5.42
CA ALA A 75 -16.51 7.51 4.48
C ALA A 75 -15.43 6.42 4.26
N GLY A 76 -14.28 6.48 4.97
CA GLY A 76 -13.21 5.49 4.85
C GLY A 76 -12.40 5.61 3.55
N ASP A 77 -12.42 6.78 2.91
CA ASP A 77 -11.62 7.06 1.70
C ASP A 77 -10.14 7.28 2.07
N SER A 78 -9.52 6.22 2.51
CA SER A 78 -8.16 6.22 3.05
C SER A 78 -7.12 5.92 1.96
N LEU A 79 -6.47 4.79 2.03
CA LEU A 79 -5.43 4.36 1.11
C LEU A 79 -6.03 3.79 -0.19
N ARG A 80 -5.54 4.24 -1.33
CA ARG A 80 -5.84 3.64 -2.64
C ARG A 80 -4.55 3.16 -3.30
N VAL A 81 -4.59 1.98 -3.90
CA VAL A 81 -3.41 1.36 -4.51
C VAL A 81 -3.66 1.05 -5.99
N GLY A 82 -2.74 1.47 -6.84
CA GLY A 82 -2.69 1.16 -8.25
C GLY A 82 -1.43 0.40 -8.64
N PHE A 83 -1.49 -0.32 -9.76
CA PHE A 83 -0.35 -1.06 -10.30
C PHE A 83 -0.11 -0.67 -11.74
N THR A 84 1.13 -0.33 -12.06
CA THR A 84 1.56 -0.15 -13.44
C THR A 84 2.52 -1.25 -13.82
N VAL A 85 2.05 -2.16 -14.67
CA VAL A 85 2.81 -3.31 -15.17
C VAL A 85 3.16 -3.04 -16.64
N GLY A 86 4.40 -2.63 -16.87
CA GLY A 86 4.90 -2.26 -18.20
C GLY A 86 5.06 -3.47 -19.14
N LYS A 87 5.13 -3.18 -20.45
CA LYS A 87 5.32 -4.21 -21.49
C LYS A 87 6.62 -5.00 -21.32
N ALA A 88 7.65 -4.41 -20.72
CA ALA A 88 8.93 -5.05 -20.42
C ALA A 88 8.85 -6.25 -19.46
N LEU A 89 7.71 -6.41 -18.77
CA LEU A 89 7.47 -7.52 -17.83
C LEU A 89 6.83 -8.74 -18.49
N GLY A 90 6.71 -8.78 -19.81
CA GLY A 90 6.23 -9.92 -20.57
C GLY A 90 4.93 -9.66 -21.34
N GLY A 91 4.33 -10.73 -21.84
CA GLY A 91 3.09 -10.72 -22.59
C GLY A 91 1.85 -10.34 -21.75
N ALA A 92 0.71 -10.23 -22.39
CA ALA A 92 -0.54 -9.84 -21.72
C ALA A 92 -0.93 -10.79 -20.58
N VAL A 93 -0.73 -12.09 -20.80
CA VAL A 93 -1.07 -13.15 -19.83
C VAL A 93 -0.21 -13.01 -18.58
N GLU A 94 1.12 -12.87 -18.74
CA GLU A 94 2.08 -12.73 -17.65
C GLU A 94 1.80 -11.46 -16.85
N ARG A 95 1.56 -10.34 -17.51
CA ARG A 95 1.21 -9.08 -16.86
C ARG A 95 -0.10 -9.18 -16.07
N ASN A 96 -1.11 -9.88 -16.60
CA ASN A 96 -2.37 -10.10 -15.88
C ASN A 96 -2.17 -11.02 -14.67
N ARG A 97 -1.36 -12.09 -14.81
CA ARG A 97 -0.98 -12.96 -13.69
C ARG A 97 -0.27 -12.16 -12.60
N LEU A 98 0.69 -11.32 -12.97
CA LEU A 98 1.41 -10.46 -12.04
C LEU A 98 0.45 -9.49 -11.33
N LYS A 99 -0.45 -8.82 -12.05
CA LYS A 99 -1.46 -7.94 -11.46
C LYS A 99 -2.35 -8.66 -10.44
N ARG A 100 -2.72 -9.93 -10.71
CA ARG A 100 -3.50 -10.74 -9.75
C ARG A 100 -2.68 -11.03 -8.50
N ARG A 101 -1.42 -11.47 -8.65
CA ARG A 101 -0.50 -11.72 -7.52
C ARG A 101 -0.29 -10.46 -6.67
N MET A 102 -0.07 -9.31 -7.31
CA MET A 102 0.11 -8.03 -6.63
C MET A 102 -1.14 -7.62 -5.84
N ARG A 103 -2.33 -7.79 -6.40
CA ARG A 103 -3.59 -7.49 -5.69
C ARG A 103 -3.75 -8.36 -4.46
N GLU A 104 -3.44 -9.64 -4.58
CA GLU A 104 -3.51 -10.58 -3.46
C GLU A 104 -2.46 -10.26 -2.39
N ALA A 105 -1.23 -9.92 -2.78
CA ALA A 105 -0.20 -9.48 -1.86
C ALA A 105 -0.60 -8.21 -1.10
N VAL A 106 -1.17 -7.21 -1.79
CA VAL A 106 -1.69 -5.98 -1.15
C VAL A 106 -2.85 -6.32 -0.20
N ARG A 107 -3.76 -7.21 -0.60
CA ARG A 107 -4.87 -7.63 0.26
C ARG A 107 -4.37 -8.27 1.55
N THR A 108 -3.38 -9.14 1.44
CA THR A 108 -2.78 -9.88 2.58
C THR A 108 -1.98 -8.94 3.49
N SER A 109 -1.32 -7.93 2.92
CA SER A 109 -0.46 -6.99 3.64
C SER A 109 -1.11 -5.61 3.85
N TRP A 110 -2.44 -5.52 3.80
CA TRP A 110 -3.12 -4.25 3.94
C TRP A 110 -2.76 -3.58 5.26
N PRO A 111 -2.21 -2.36 5.24
CA PRO A 111 -1.78 -1.69 6.46
C PRO A 111 -2.98 -1.25 7.30
N ALA A 112 -2.87 -1.40 8.61
CA ALA A 112 -3.86 -0.92 9.57
C ALA A 112 -3.93 0.62 9.67
N ILE A 113 -3.06 1.31 8.94
CA ILE A 113 -2.93 2.77 8.97
C ILE A 113 -3.88 3.38 7.95
N GLU A 114 -4.85 4.10 8.44
CA GLU A 114 -5.75 4.90 7.62
C GLU A 114 -5.15 6.28 7.37
N ALA A 115 -4.67 6.51 6.17
CA ALA A 115 -4.22 7.81 5.69
C ALA A 115 -4.68 8.01 4.24
N PRO A 116 -5.11 9.22 3.88
CA PRO A 116 -5.57 9.52 2.53
C PRO A 116 -4.37 9.63 1.57
N VAL A 117 -3.87 8.47 1.15
CA VAL A 117 -2.68 8.37 0.28
C VAL A 117 -3.02 7.54 -0.94
N ASP A 118 -2.67 8.04 -2.10
CA ASP A 118 -2.67 7.31 -3.36
C ASP A 118 -1.28 6.73 -3.59
N VAL A 119 -1.23 5.42 -3.81
CA VAL A 119 0.02 4.69 -4.03
C VAL A 119 -0.01 3.98 -5.37
N VAL A 120 1.03 4.14 -6.17
CA VAL A 120 1.22 3.42 -7.43
C VAL A 120 2.49 2.58 -7.33
N ILE A 121 2.35 1.29 -7.56
CA ILE A 121 3.44 0.32 -7.48
C ILE A 121 3.86 -0.11 -8.89
N HIS A 122 5.15 0.02 -9.17
CA HIS A 122 5.81 -0.47 -10.37
C HIS A 122 6.68 -1.66 -10.03
N PRO A 123 6.26 -2.89 -10.28
CA PRO A 123 7.10 -4.07 -10.08
C PRO A 123 8.22 -4.12 -11.12
N ARG A 124 9.38 -4.64 -10.72
CA ARG A 124 10.52 -4.94 -11.59
C ARG A 124 10.45 -6.40 -12.07
N LYS A 125 11.32 -6.78 -13.02
CA LYS A 125 11.37 -8.15 -13.56
C LYS A 125 11.61 -9.22 -12.49
N SER A 126 12.38 -8.91 -11.45
CA SER A 126 12.65 -9.80 -10.32
C SER A 126 11.39 -10.31 -9.61
N VAL A 127 10.31 -9.51 -9.62
CA VAL A 127 9.03 -9.88 -8.99
C VAL A 127 8.32 -11.05 -9.71
N LEU A 128 8.62 -11.30 -10.99
CA LEU A 128 7.98 -12.38 -11.75
C LEU A 128 8.26 -13.75 -11.17
N GLN A 129 9.50 -13.98 -10.71
CA GLN A 129 9.98 -15.26 -10.18
C GLN A 129 9.99 -15.31 -8.64
N MET A 130 9.64 -14.19 -8.00
CA MET A 130 9.66 -14.07 -6.54
C MET A 130 8.61 -14.99 -5.90
N PRO A 131 8.94 -15.73 -4.82
CA PRO A 131 7.96 -16.46 -4.01
C PRO A 131 6.86 -15.53 -3.50
N PHE A 132 5.66 -16.06 -3.31
CA PHE A 132 4.52 -15.21 -2.92
C PHE A 132 4.69 -14.59 -1.53
N ALA A 133 5.29 -15.34 -0.58
CA ALA A 133 5.57 -14.84 0.76
C ALA A 133 6.51 -13.62 0.74
N ASP A 134 7.57 -13.69 -0.07
CA ASP A 134 8.51 -12.59 -0.23
C ASP A 134 7.85 -11.38 -0.90
N LEU A 135 6.98 -11.63 -1.88
CA LEU A 135 6.18 -10.58 -2.52
C LEU A 135 5.28 -9.86 -1.53
N VAL A 136 4.62 -10.59 -0.63
CA VAL A 136 3.78 -10.01 0.43
C VAL A 136 4.62 -9.13 1.35
N SER A 137 5.78 -9.60 1.79
CA SER A 137 6.70 -8.87 2.65
C SER A 137 7.23 -7.60 1.99
N GLU A 138 7.60 -7.70 0.71
CA GLU A 138 8.11 -6.55 -0.07
C GLU A 138 7.02 -5.49 -0.30
N VAL A 139 5.79 -5.92 -0.61
CA VAL A 139 4.63 -5.02 -0.75
C VAL A 139 4.31 -4.35 0.57
N ALA A 140 4.27 -5.10 1.68
CA ALA A 140 4.05 -4.56 3.01
C ALA A 140 5.06 -3.47 3.35
N ARG A 141 6.35 -3.76 3.13
CA ARG A 141 7.45 -2.81 3.35
C ARG A 141 7.30 -1.56 2.48
N GLY A 142 6.97 -1.72 1.19
CA GLY A 142 6.75 -0.60 0.27
C GLY A 142 5.62 0.31 0.71
N LEU A 143 4.48 -0.27 1.12
CA LEU A 143 3.32 0.47 1.61
C LEU A 143 3.62 1.19 2.94
N GLN A 144 4.26 0.52 3.90
CA GLN A 144 4.62 1.11 5.19
C GLN A 144 5.53 2.32 5.01
N LEU A 145 6.59 2.19 4.22
CA LEU A 145 7.51 3.29 3.96
C LEU A 145 6.83 4.46 3.23
N ALA A 146 5.94 4.18 2.27
CA ALA A 146 5.17 5.21 1.58
C ALA A 146 4.26 5.98 2.55
N LEU A 147 3.57 5.27 3.43
CA LEU A 147 2.68 5.86 4.44
C LEU A 147 3.45 6.67 5.49
N GLN A 148 4.59 6.17 5.98
CA GLN A 148 5.46 6.90 6.91
C GLN A 148 5.92 8.22 6.30
N ARG A 149 6.44 8.18 5.07
CA ARG A 149 6.92 9.37 4.37
C ARG A 149 5.80 10.34 3.99
N ALA A 150 4.61 9.84 3.68
CA ALA A 150 3.45 10.68 3.42
C ALA A 150 2.95 11.42 4.68
N ARG A 151 3.17 10.85 5.88
CA ARG A 151 2.86 11.50 7.16
C ARG A 151 3.85 12.61 7.49
N VAL A 152 5.14 12.37 7.28
CA VAL A 152 6.22 13.33 7.57
C VAL A 152 6.20 14.50 6.58
N ALA A 153 5.75 14.28 5.37
CA ALA A 153 5.58 15.31 4.34
C ALA A 153 4.26 16.07 4.55
N GLN A 154 4.09 16.75 5.67
CA GLN A 154 3.14 17.85 5.72
C GLN A 154 3.64 18.91 4.73
N PRO A 155 2.81 19.38 3.78
CA PRO A 155 3.14 20.64 3.14
C PRO A 155 3.07 21.69 4.23
N GLU A 156 4.19 22.27 4.57
CA GLU A 156 4.22 23.60 5.17
C GLU A 156 3.26 24.45 4.33
N PRO A 157 2.25 25.12 4.94
CA PRO A 157 1.46 26.07 4.20
C PRO A 157 2.46 27.04 3.59
N ARG A 158 2.51 27.10 2.27
CA ARG A 158 3.27 28.15 1.60
C ARG A 158 2.74 29.45 2.18
N SER A 159 3.49 30.01 3.11
CA SER A 159 3.26 31.35 3.55
C SER A 159 3.29 32.20 2.28
N THR A 160 2.13 32.65 1.87
CA THR A 160 2.00 33.75 0.93
C THR A 160 2.86 34.85 1.51
N ARG A 161 4.03 35.00 0.92
CA ARG A 161 4.85 36.19 1.12
C ARG A 161 4.02 37.31 0.54
N ALA A 162 3.16 37.86 1.42
CA ALA A 162 2.45 39.08 1.12
C ALA A 162 3.51 40.13 0.86
N GLU A 163 3.43 40.68 -0.33
CA GLU A 163 4.02 41.91 -0.74
C GLU A 163 3.97 42.92 0.40
N GLN A 164 5.13 43.32 0.84
CA GLN A 164 5.31 44.62 1.50
C GLN A 164 6.10 45.48 0.53
N GLU A 165 5.37 46.32 -0.10
CA GLU A 165 5.85 47.60 -0.54
C GLU A 165 5.55 48.62 0.54
#